data_44ace4204f98607e4ac6d6909306e6ac
#
_entry.id   44ace4204f98607e4ac6d6909306e6ac
#
_cell.length_a   1.000
_cell.length_b   1.000
_cell.length_c   1.000
_cell.angle_alpha   90.00
_cell.angle_beta   90.00
_cell.angle_gamma   90.00
#
_symmetry.space_group_name_H-M   'P 1'
#
loop_
_entity.id
_entity.type
_entity.pdbx_description
1 polymer ?
#
loop_
_entity_poly.entity_id
_entity_poly.type
_entity_poly.pdbx_seq_one_letter_code
_entity_poly.pdbx_strand_id
1 'polypeptide(L)'
;MKVAIAQITSSDQPAENLATVLNLMDQSAGQDILFLPEVTNCVSLHRAYQLQVLEPYEGNSFIGAICERARRLGLWVALGSVTVKTEGDDGRFANRSVMINAKGEIVAFYDKIHMFDVTLSDTERYHESKGRS
;
A
#
# COMPACT_ATOMS: atom_id res chain seq x y z
N MET A 1 -3.48 14.91 -19.96
CA MET A 1 -2.88 14.03 -18.93
C MET A 1 -3.06 12.59 -19.33
N LYS A 2 -1.98 11.81 -19.27
CA LYS A 2 -2.01 10.37 -19.55
C LYS A 2 -2.01 9.62 -18.24
N VAL A 3 -3.01 8.78 -18.03
CA VAL A 3 -3.25 8.06 -16.77
C VAL A 3 -3.13 6.56 -17.01
N ALA A 4 -2.38 5.87 -16.15
CA ALA A 4 -2.34 4.42 -16.11
C ALA A 4 -3.06 3.95 -14.86
N ILE A 5 -3.86 2.89 -14.99
CA ILE A 5 -4.56 2.27 -13.87
C ILE A 5 -4.14 0.81 -13.81
N ALA A 6 -3.64 0.38 -12.66
CA ALA A 6 -3.23 -0.99 -12.46
C ALA A 6 -4.35 -1.78 -11.79
N GLN A 7 -4.66 -2.94 -12.37
CA GLN A 7 -5.51 -3.95 -11.76
C GLN A 7 -4.62 -5.13 -11.42
N ILE A 8 -4.36 -5.31 -10.13
CA ILE A 8 -3.51 -6.39 -9.65
C ILE A 8 -4.20 -7.13 -8.51
N THR A 9 -3.83 -8.39 -8.36
CA THR A 9 -4.21 -9.19 -7.20
C THR A 9 -2.98 -9.31 -6.32
N SER A 10 -2.93 -8.56 -5.23
CA SER A 10 -1.81 -8.62 -4.30
C SER A 10 -1.88 -9.91 -3.49
N SER A 11 -0.71 -10.50 -3.26
CA SER A 11 -0.55 -11.68 -2.41
C SER A 11 -0.23 -11.25 -0.98
N ASP A 12 0.05 -12.23 -0.12
CA ASP A 12 0.49 -11.97 1.25
C ASP A 12 2.00 -11.71 1.34
N GLN A 13 2.73 -11.71 0.22
CA GLN A 13 4.18 -11.52 0.20
C GLN A 13 4.55 -10.13 -0.31
N PRO A 14 4.98 -9.22 0.59
CA PRO A 14 5.33 -7.85 0.19
C PRO A 14 6.41 -7.77 -0.89
N ALA A 15 7.41 -8.64 -0.83
CA ALA A 15 8.48 -8.64 -1.83
C ALA A 15 7.95 -8.98 -3.22
N GLU A 16 7.03 -9.93 -3.33
CA GLU A 16 6.37 -10.31 -4.59
C GLU A 16 5.54 -9.16 -5.13
N ASN A 17 4.75 -8.54 -4.24
CA ASN A 17 3.90 -7.42 -4.61
C ASN A 17 4.73 -6.21 -5.04
N LEU A 18 5.86 -5.97 -4.38
CA LEU A 18 6.77 -4.90 -4.78
C LEU A 18 7.33 -5.14 -6.19
N ALA A 19 7.75 -6.35 -6.48
CA ALA A 19 8.27 -6.68 -7.81
C ALA A 19 7.20 -6.44 -8.89
N THR A 20 5.96 -6.82 -8.60
CA THR A 20 4.82 -6.58 -9.52
C THR A 20 4.61 -5.09 -9.74
N VAL A 21 4.60 -4.31 -8.66
CA VAL A 21 4.38 -2.85 -8.73
C VAL A 21 5.51 -2.18 -9.52
N LEU A 22 6.76 -2.52 -9.24
CA LEU A 22 7.90 -1.92 -9.93
C LEU A 22 7.86 -2.23 -11.44
N ASN A 23 7.47 -3.44 -11.80
CA ASN A 23 7.32 -3.83 -13.20
C ASN A 23 6.21 -3.03 -13.89
N LEU A 24 5.08 -2.84 -13.21
CA LEU A 24 3.96 -2.03 -13.73
C LEU A 24 4.36 -0.56 -13.86
N MET A 25 5.17 -0.05 -12.94
CA MET A 25 5.71 1.31 -13.03
C MET A 25 6.57 1.46 -14.27
N ASP A 26 7.45 0.49 -14.54
CA ASP A 26 8.30 0.51 -15.74
C ASP A 26 7.45 0.49 -17.02
N GLN A 27 6.37 -0.30 -17.03
CA GLN A 27 5.45 -0.35 -18.16
C GLN A 27 4.65 0.94 -18.32
N SER A 28 4.53 1.73 -17.25
CA SER A 28 3.80 3.00 -17.24
C SER A 28 4.71 4.19 -17.57
N ALA A 29 5.96 3.94 -17.91
CA ALA A 29 6.90 5.00 -18.29
C ALA A 29 6.31 5.80 -19.48
N GLY A 30 6.37 7.12 -19.39
CA GLY A 30 5.75 7.99 -20.37
C GLY A 30 4.32 8.41 -20.05
N GLN A 31 3.70 7.78 -19.06
CA GLN A 31 2.44 8.26 -18.51
C GLN A 31 2.69 9.36 -17.48
N ASP A 32 1.66 10.13 -17.12
CA ASP A 32 1.80 11.19 -16.11
C ASP A 32 1.65 10.63 -14.70
N ILE A 33 0.71 9.72 -14.51
CA ILE A 33 0.40 9.16 -13.19
C ILE A 33 -0.06 7.71 -13.31
N LEU A 34 0.36 6.88 -12.35
CA LEU A 34 -0.10 5.51 -12.18
C LEU A 34 -0.92 5.39 -10.90
N PHE A 35 -2.12 4.85 -11.00
CA PHE A 35 -2.99 4.54 -9.86
C PHE A 35 -2.88 3.06 -9.52
N LEU A 36 -2.60 2.76 -8.25
CA LEU A 36 -2.51 1.40 -7.70
C LEU A 36 -3.69 1.16 -6.75
N PRO A 37 -4.13 -0.11 -6.60
CA PRO A 37 -5.31 -0.43 -5.79
C PRO A 37 -5.03 -0.35 -4.29
N GLU A 38 -6.08 -0.63 -3.49
CA GLU A 38 -5.96 -0.74 -2.04
C GLU A 38 -5.14 -1.97 -1.63
N VAL A 39 -4.51 -1.89 -0.48
CA VAL A 39 -3.72 -2.96 0.15
C VAL A 39 -2.71 -3.55 -0.83
N THR A 40 -1.99 -2.67 -1.50
CA THR A 40 -1.07 -3.06 -2.58
C THR A 40 0.10 -3.90 -2.08
N ASN A 41 0.56 -3.69 -0.84
CA ASN A 41 1.78 -4.33 -0.34
C ASN A 41 1.55 -5.72 0.25
N CYS A 42 0.43 -5.97 0.90
CA CYS A 42 0.24 -7.26 1.57
C CYS A 42 -1.24 -7.52 1.85
N VAL A 43 -1.76 -8.60 1.33
CA VAL A 43 -3.12 -9.08 1.64
C VAL A 43 -2.99 -10.35 2.45
N SER A 44 -3.36 -10.29 3.73
CA SER A 44 -3.28 -11.43 4.63
C SER A 44 -4.33 -11.32 5.74
N LEU A 45 -4.86 -12.46 6.15
CA LEU A 45 -5.74 -12.58 7.31
C LEU A 45 -4.98 -13.07 8.56
N HIS A 46 -3.68 -13.33 8.42
CA HIS A 46 -2.84 -13.88 9.49
C HIS A 46 -2.05 -12.77 10.17
N ARG A 47 -2.54 -12.33 11.33
CA ARG A 47 -1.96 -11.19 12.04
C ARG A 47 -0.51 -11.43 12.48
N ALA A 48 -0.18 -12.64 12.96
CA ALA A 48 1.17 -12.95 13.38
C ALA A 48 2.16 -12.82 12.22
N TYR A 49 1.77 -13.26 11.03
CA TYR A 49 2.55 -13.11 9.83
C TYR A 49 2.72 -11.65 9.44
N GLN A 50 1.63 -10.86 9.49
CA GLN A 50 1.68 -9.43 9.19
C GLN A 50 2.64 -8.69 10.11
N LEU A 51 2.66 -9.05 11.41
CA LEU A 51 3.58 -8.44 12.37
C LEU A 51 5.05 -8.71 12.03
N GLN A 52 5.33 -9.82 11.35
CA GLN A 52 6.69 -10.17 10.93
C GLN A 52 7.13 -9.43 9.66
N VAL A 53 6.23 -9.25 8.70
CA VAL A 53 6.60 -8.80 7.36
C VAL A 53 6.29 -7.33 7.08
N LEU A 54 5.36 -6.73 7.81
CA LEU A 54 5.00 -5.34 7.62
C LEU A 54 5.91 -4.42 8.42
N GLU A 55 6.15 -3.24 7.86
CA GLU A 55 7.05 -2.24 8.42
C GLU A 55 6.27 -1.01 8.86
N PRO A 56 6.84 -0.20 9.76
CA PRO A 56 6.29 1.14 10.03
C PRO A 56 6.34 2.02 8.78
N TYR A 57 5.59 3.09 8.79
CA TYR A 57 5.60 4.05 7.69
C TYR A 57 6.97 4.72 7.53
N GLU A 58 7.56 5.17 8.63
CA GLU A 58 8.89 5.78 8.62
C GLU A 58 9.94 4.74 8.24
N GLY A 59 10.70 5.05 7.19
CA GLY A 59 11.71 4.13 6.69
C GLY A 59 11.17 2.89 6.00
N ASN A 60 9.90 2.91 5.61
CA ASN A 60 9.24 1.77 4.97
C ASN A 60 9.91 1.43 3.63
N SER A 61 10.41 0.21 3.50
CA SER A 61 11.16 -0.21 2.32
C SER A 61 10.30 -0.36 1.07
N PHE A 62 9.05 -0.78 1.22
CA PHE A 62 8.11 -0.91 0.10
C PHE A 62 7.82 0.47 -0.51
N ILE A 63 7.44 1.41 0.33
CA ILE A 63 7.15 2.78 -0.11
C ILE A 63 8.42 3.44 -0.66
N GLY A 64 9.55 3.27 0.02
CA GLY A 64 10.83 3.85 -0.41
C GLY A 64 11.27 3.39 -1.79
N ALA A 65 11.09 2.10 -2.10
CA ALA A 65 11.43 1.57 -3.42
C ALA A 65 10.55 2.18 -4.52
N ILE A 66 9.26 2.39 -4.22
CA ILE A 66 8.33 3.03 -5.16
C ILE A 66 8.70 4.49 -5.37
N CYS A 67 9.03 5.21 -4.30
CA CYS A 67 9.48 6.60 -4.39
C CYS A 67 10.72 6.74 -5.29
N GLU A 68 11.71 5.86 -5.12
CA GLU A 68 12.93 5.89 -5.92
C GLU A 68 12.63 5.60 -7.40
N ARG A 69 11.77 4.61 -7.68
CA ARG A 69 11.38 4.30 -9.06
C ARG A 69 10.58 5.43 -9.68
N ALA A 70 9.68 6.07 -8.93
CA ALA A 70 8.91 7.22 -9.39
C ALA A 70 9.85 8.35 -9.79
N ARG A 71 10.87 8.62 -8.99
CA ARG A 71 11.88 9.63 -9.29
C ARG A 71 12.60 9.31 -10.59
N ARG A 72 13.03 8.07 -10.77
CA ARG A 72 13.79 7.65 -11.97
C ARG A 72 12.95 7.73 -13.24
N LEU A 73 11.67 7.44 -13.15
CA LEU A 73 10.77 7.43 -14.30
C LEU A 73 10.08 8.77 -14.54
N GLY A 74 10.17 9.71 -13.59
CA GLY A 74 9.43 10.97 -13.66
C GLY A 74 7.92 10.73 -13.62
N LEU A 75 7.46 9.76 -12.84
CA LEU A 75 6.09 9.27 -12.81
C LEU A 75 5.46 9.56 -11.46
N TRP A 76 4.28 10.18 -11.47
CA TRP A 76 3.45 10.29 -10.27
C TRP A 76 2.85 8.93 -9.96
N VAL A 77 2.75 8.59 -8.68
CA VAL A 77 2.15 7.34 -8.24
C VAL A 77 1.16 7.60 -7.12
N ALA A 78 -0.07 7.15 -7.35
CA ALA A 78 -1.11 7.17 -6.33
C ALA A 78 -1.24 5.75 -5.79
N LEU A 79 -0.70 5.51 -4.59
CA LEU A 79 -0.91 4.24 -3.88
C LEU A 79 -2.31 4.27 -3.28
N GLY A 80 -3.18 3.39 -3.74
CA GLY A 80 -4.55 3.30 -3.24
C GLY A 80 -4.58 3.08 -1.73
N SER A 81 -3.84 2.09 -1.25
CA SER A 81 -3.40 2.05 0.14
C SER A 81 -2.28 1.05 0.33
N VAL A 82 -1.52 1.23 1.39
CA VAL A 82 -0.55 0.27 1.89
C VAL A 82 -0.83 0.06 3.38
N THR A 83 -0.62 -1.17 3.83
CA THR A 83 -0.76 -1.50 5.25
C THR A 83 0.59 -1.26 5.92
N VAL A 84 0.59 -0.46 6.97
CA VAL A 84 1.80 -0.13 7.72
C VAL A 84 1.55 -0.35 9.21
N LYS A 85 2.61 -0.67 9.95
CA LYS A 85 2.53 -0.73 11.41
C LYS A 85 2.36 0.68 11.98
N THR A 86 1.47 0.80 12.96
CA THR A 86 1.36 2.06 13.69
C THR A 86 2.42 2.11 14.80
N GLU A 87 2.72 3.31 15.26
CA GLU A 87 3.61 3.49 16.39
C GLU A 87 3.00 2.87 17.66
N GLY A 88 3.85 2.27 18.50
CA GLY A 88 3.44 1.64 19.73
C GLY A 88 3.31 0.11 19.61
N ASP A 89 3.19 -0.55 20.76
CA ASP A 89 3.17 -2.01 20.85
C ASP A 89 1.75 -2.60 20.85
N ASP A 90 0.78 -1.84 20.35
CA ASP A 90 -0.61 -2.28 20.34
C ASP A 90 -0.92 -3.25 19.19
N GLY A 91 0.03 -3.51 18.32
CA GLY A 91 -0.13 -4.42 17.19
C GLY A 91 -1.13 -3.96 16.15
N ARG A 92 -1.41 -2.67 16.09
CA ARG A 92 -2.34 -2.11 15.10
C ARG A 92 -1.64 -1.82 13.79
N PHE A 93 -2.44 -1.85 12.73
CA PHE A 93 -2.01 -1.45 11.41
C PHE A 93 -2.86 -0.29 10.93
N ALA A 94 -2.30 0.54 10.06
CA ALA A 94 -3.04 1.56 9.35
C ALA A 94 -3.06 1.22 7.86
N ASN A 95 -4.19 1.47 7.21
CA ASN A 95 -4.29 1.47 5.77
C ASN A 95 -4.10 2.91 5.31
N ARG A 96 -2.97 3.18 4.69
CA ARG A 96 -2.57 4.53 4.33
C ARG A 96 -2.52 4.71 2.82
N SER A 97 -3.29 5.64 2.31
CA SER A 97 -3.17 6.11 0.92
C SER A 97 -2.01 7.07 0.83
N VAL A 98 -1.19 6.96 -0.20
CA VAL A 98 0.01 7.79 -0.35
C VAL A 98 0.08 8.33 -1.77
N MET A 99 0.34 9.63 -1.90
CA MET A 99 0.58 10.26 -3.20
C MET A 99 2.05 10.62 -3.33
N ILE A 100 2.68 10.13 -4.38
CA ILE A 100 4.09 10.33 -4.67
C ILE A 100 4.21 11.14 -5.97
N ASN A 101 5.01 12.20 -5.95
CA ASN A 101 5.19 13.02 -7.14
C ASN A 101 6.31 12.48 -8.05
N ALA A 102 6.49 13.12 -9.20
CA ALA A 102 7.48 12.71 -10.20
C ALA A 102 8.94 12.87 -9.74
N LYS A 103 9.17 13.51 -8.61
CA LYS A 103 10.50 13.63 -7.98
C LYS A 103 10.74 12.55 -6.93
N GLY A 104 9.76 11.65 -6.73
CA GLY A 104 9.84 10.61 -5.73
C GLY A 104 9.55 11.09 -4.31
N GLU A 105 8.90 12.23 -4.18
CA GLU A 105 8.54 12.80 -2.87
C GLU A 105 7.10 12.46 -2.51
N ILE A 106 6.87 12.12 -1.24
CA ILE A 106 5.51 11.93 -0.74
C ILE A 106 4.92 13.32 -0.49
N VAL A 107 3.86 13.65 -1.22
CA VAL A 107 3.25 14.99 -1.14
C VAL A 107 1.95 14.98 -0.34
N ALA A 108 1.35 13.82 -0.11
CA ALA A 108 0.15 13.69 0.69
C ALA A 108 -0.03 12.25 1.15
N PHE A 109 -0.68 12.06 2.28
CA PHE A 109 -1.13 10.75 2.71
C PHE A 109 -2.44 10.88 3.51
N TYR A 110 -3.19 9.78 3.57
CA TYR A 110 -4.46 9.73 4.27
C TYR A 110 -4.66 8.33 4.85
N ASP A 111 -5.03 8.27 6.12
CA ASP A 111 -5.36 7.00 6.78
C ASP A 111 -6.86 6.73 6.66
N LYS A 112 -7.19 5.51 6.28
CA LYS A 112 -8.58 5.09 6.19
C LYS A 112 -9.21 5.11 7.58
N ILE A 113 -10.30 5.86 7.72
CA ILE A 113 -10.99 6.04 8.99
C ILE A 113 -12.05 4.95 9.19
N HIS A 114 -12.78 4.64 8.11
CA HIS A 114 -13.88 3.67 8.18
C HIS A 114 -13.35 2.27 7.92
N MET A 115 -13.64 1.36 8.86
CA MET A 115 -13.23 -0.03 8.78
C MET A 115 -14.36 -0.87 8.24
N PHE A 116 -14.01 -1.92 7.51
CA PHE A 116 -14.98 -2.87 6.97
C PHE A 116 -15.07 -4.07 7.90
N ASP A 117 -16.24 -4.31 8.45
CA ASP A 117 -16.54 -5.46 9.30
C ASP A 117 -17.68 -6.26 8.68
N VAL A 118 -17.43 -7.55 8.46
CA VAL A 118 -18.45 -8.45 7.91
C VAL A 118 -18.53 -9.70 8.76
N THR A 119 -19.76 -10.05 9.16
CA THR A 119 -20.04 -11.34 9.76
C THR A 119 -20.66 -12.21 8.69
N LEU A 120 -19.92 -13.21 8.21
CA LEU A 120 -20.38 -14.11 7.17
C LEU A 120 -21.29 -15.20 7.72
N SER A 121 -21.07 -15.56 9.00
CA SER A 121 -21.89 -16.52 9.73
C SER A 121 -21.64 -16.29 11.22
N ASP A 122 -22.31 -17.04 12.08
CA ASP A 122 -22.12 -16.96 13.53
C ASP A 122 -20.69 -17.33 13.94
N THR A 123 -19.95 -18.00 13.08
CA THR A 123 -18.58 -18.49 13.35
C THR A 123 -17.51 -17.80 12.51
N GLU A 124 -17.89 -17.06 11.48
CA GLU A 124 -16.97 -16.38 10.60
C GLU A 124 -17.14 -14.87 10.68
N ARG A 125 -16.05 -14.16 10.96
CA ARG A 125 -16.04 -12.71 11.06
C ARG A 125 -14.76 -12.16 10.45
N TYR A 126 -14.92 -11.12 9.63
CA TYR A 126 -13.80 -10.39 9.05
C TYR A 126 -13.76 -8.97 9.61
N HIS A 127 -12.59 -8.56 10.11
CA HIS A 127 -12.35 -7.21 10.61
C HIS A 127 -11.13 -6.62 9.93
N GLU A 128 -11.27 -5.41 9.41
CA GLU A 128 -10.10 -4.62 9.04
C GLU A 128 -9.37 -4.18 10.31
N SER A 129 -8.06 -3.95 10.19
CA SER A 129 -7.28 -3.38 11.28
C SER A 129 -7.86 -2.03 11.67
N LYS A 130 -7.91 -1.77 12.97
CA LYS A 130 -8.36 -0.46 13.44
C LYS A 130 -7.35 0.59 13.01
N GLY A 131 -7.83 1.54 12.23
CA GLY A 131 -7.03 2.69 11.87
C GLY A 131 -6.88 3.64 13.04
N ARG A 132 -6.01 4.61 12.88
CA ARG A 132 -5.94 5.74 13.78
C ARG A 132 -7.04 6.70 13.42
N SER A 133 -7.80 7.09 14.41
CA SER A 133 -8.75 8.18 14.28
C SER A 133 -8.04 9.51 14.60
#